data_bfeab63c127a6e9a5961d9ba684ccc62
#
_entry.id   bfeab63c127a6e9a5961d9ba684ccc62
#
_cell.length_a   1.000
_cell.length_b   1.000
_cell.length_c   1.000
_cell.angle_alpha   90.00
_cell.angle_beta   90.00
_cell.angle_gamma   90.00
#
_symmetry.space_group_name_H-M   'P 1'
#
loop_
_entity.id
_entity.type
_entity.pdbx_description
1 polymer ?
#
loop_
_entity_poly.entity_id
_entity_poly.type
_entity_poly.pdbx_seq_one_letter_code
_entity_poly.pdbx_strand_id
1 'polypeptide(L)'
;MIKNSKDAINLEDKYGAHNYHPLPVVLSRGEGIYVWDVEGKKYFDFLSAYSAVNQGHCHPKIIKALEDQGKKLTLTSRAFYNDIL
;
A
#
# COMPACT_ATOMS: atom_id res chain seq x y z
N MET A 1 17.24 -10.22 -0.98
CA MET A 1 16.32 -9.54 -0.05
C MET A 1 16.60 -8.04 -0.06
N ILE A 2 15.56 -7.24 -0.01
CA ILE A 2 15.68 -5.77 0.06
C ILE A 2 16.16 -5.37 1.45
N LYS A 3 17.30 -4.69 1.54
CA LYS A 3 17.88 -4.22 2.81
C LYS A 3 17.80 -2.69 2.96
N ASN A 4 17.72 -1.98 1.87
CA ASN A 4 17.68 -0.52 1.83
C ASN A 4 17.00 -0.02 0.55
N SER A 5 16.83 1.29 0.43
CA SER A 5 16.18 1.91 -0.73
C SER A 5 16.89 1.60 -2.04
N LYS A 6 18.22 1.57 -2.03
CA LYS A 6 19.02 1.28 -3.24
C LYS A 6 18.73 -0.13 -3.78
N ASP A 7 18.64 -1.12 -2.91
CA ASP A 7 18.31 -2.49 -3.31
C ASP A 7 16.93 -2.57 -3.94
N ALA A 8 15.95 -1.90 -3.34
CA ALA A 8 14.56 -1.85 -3.86
C ALA A 8 14.48 -1.17 -5.22
N ILE A 9 15.12 -0.01 -5.36
CA ILE A 9 15.13 0.76 -6.62
C ILE A 9 15.81 -0.05 -7.74
N ASN A 10 16.96 -0.65 -7.47
CA ASN A 10 17.66 -1.48 -8.45
C ASN A 10 16.83 -2.68 -8.91
N LEU A 11 16.08 -3.29 -8.00
CA LEU A 11 15.22 -4.42 -8.31
C LEU A 11 14.04 -3.98 -9.20
N GLU A 12 13.42 -2.87 -8.86
CA GLU A 12 12.35 -2.27 -9.67
C GLU A 12 12.85 -1.85 -11.06
N ASP A 13 14.01 -1.19 -11.14
CA ASP A 13 14.61 -0.79 -12.41
C ASP A 13 14.94 -1.98 -13.31
N LYS A 14 15.29 -3.11 -12.72
CA LYS A 14 15.63 -4.32 -13.47
C LYS A 14 14.40 -5.06 -14.01
N TYR A 15 13.33 -5.12 -13.24
CA TYR A 15 12.17 -5.97 -13.53
C TYR A 15 10.87 -5.22 -13.77
N GLY A 16 10.78 -3.96 -13.38
CA GLY A 16 9.59 -3.13 -13.52
C GLY A 16 9.34 -2.64 -14.95
N ALA A 17 8.14 -2.17 -15.19
CA ALA A 17 7.69 -1.75 -16.53
C ALA A 17 8.19 -0.36 -16.95
N HIS A 18 8.82 0.42 -16.09
CA HIS A 18 9.32 1.79 -16.32
C HIS A 18 8.25 2.77 -16.85
N ASN A 19 7.00 2.55 -16.51
CA ASN A 19 5.88 3.43 -16.89
C ASN A 19 5.76 4.67 -16.00
N TYR A 20 6.51 4.71 -14.92
CA TYR A 20 6.66 5.85 -14.01
C TYR A 20 8.13 6.10 -13.68
N HIS A 21 8.44 7.33 -13.29
CA HIS A 21 9.75 7.68 -12.72
C HIS A 21 9.55 8.13 -11.26
N PRO A 22 9.47 7.21 -10.30
CA PRO A 22 9.16 7.54 -8.92
C PRO A 22 10.23 8.39 -8.25
N LEU A 23 9.85 9.10 -7.18
CA LEU A 23 10.80 9.72 -6.28
C LEU A 23 11.67 8.63 -5.61
N PRO A 24 12.97 8.93 -5.31
CA PRO A 24 13.87 7.93 -4.72
C PRO A 24 13.61 7.70 -3.23
N VAL A 25 12.37 7.43 -2.88
CA VAL A 25 11.91 7.13 -1.52
C VAL A 25 11.18 5.80 -1.56
N VAL A 26 11.64 4.84 -0.75
CA VAL A 26 11.05 3.50 -0.70
C VAL A 26 10.28 3.35 0.61
N LEU A 27 8.97 3.50 0.54
CA LEU A 27 8.09 3.42 1.69
C LEU A 27 7.85 1.97 2.11
N SER A 28 7.85 1.71 3.41
CA SER A 28 7.66 0.36 3.98
C SER A 28 6.55 0.26 5.01
N ARG A 29 6.15 1.36 5.63
CA ARG A 29 5.14 1.37 6.70
C ARG A 29 4.32 2.66 6.66
N GLY A 30 3.04 2.56 7.05
CA GLY A 30 2.16 3.71 7.19
C GLY A 30 1.27 3.57 8.42
N GLU A 31 0.99 4.69 9.08
CA GLU A 31 0.06 4.79 10.21
C GLU A 31 -0.52 6.21 10.28
N GLY A 32 -1.83 6.33 10.16
CA GLY A 32 -2.49 7.63 10.14
C GLY A 32 -1.96 8.50 9.00
N ILE A 33 -1.49 9.69 9.33
CA ILE A 33 -0.95 10.66 8.37
C ILE A 33 0.54 10.46 8.06
N TYR A 34 1.18 9.47 8.68
CA TYR A 34 2.62 9.25 8.58
C TYR A 34 2.96 8.03 7.74
N VAL A 35 4.10 8.12 7.06
CA VAL A 35 4.74 6.98 6.39
C VAL A 35 6.22 6.94 6.76
N TRP A 36 6.82 5.76 6.66
CA TRP A 36 8.24 5.55 6.93
C TRP A 36 8.87 4.81 5.76
N ASP A 37 10.08 5.21 5.43
CA ASP A 37 10.87 4.49 4.44
C ASP A 37 11.59 3.27 5.05
N VAL A 38 12.27 2.51 4.19
CA VAL A 38 13.00 1.30 4.62
C VAL A 38 14.18 1.59 5.51
N GLU A 39 14.69 2.82 5.54
CA GLU A 39 15.73 3.28 6.45
C GLU A 39 15.16 3.78 7.79
N GLY A 40 13.84 3.84 7.93
CA GLY A 40 13.16 4.26 9.15
C GLY A 40 12.90 5.77 9.25
N LYS A 41 13.15 6.53 8.20
CA LYS A 41 12.84 7.97 8.18
C LYS A 41 11.34 8.17 8.06
N LYS A 42 10.80 9.08 8.86
CA LYS A 42 9.38 9.43 8.94
C LYS A 42 9.04 10.62 8.07
N TYR A 43 7.91 10.54 7.40
CA TYR A 43 7.36 11.61 6.54
C TYR A 43 5.89 11.84 6.85
N PHE A 44 5.41 13.06 6.57
CA PHE A 44 3.99 13.29 6.41
C PHE A 44 3.57 12.84 5.00
N ASP A 45 2.44 12.15 4.89
CA ASP A 45 1.87 11.77 3.61
C ASP A 45 0.77 12.77 3.19
N PHE A 46 1.15 13.81 2.46
CA PHE A 46 0.19 14.79 1.93
C PHE A 46 -0.46 14.36 0.61
N LEU A 47 0.09 13.37 -0.07
CA LEU A 47 -0.48 12.87 -1.32
C LEU A 47 -1.59 11.85 -1.09
N SER A 48 -1.45 11.01 -0.08
CA SER A 48 -2.46 10.02 0.36
C SER A 48 -2.99 9.13 -0.77
N ALA A 49 -2.10 8.67 -1.64
CA ALA A 49 -2.45 7.90 -2.84
C ALA A 49 -3.55 8.60 -3.67
N TYR A 50 -3.36 9.90 -3.94
CA TYR A 50 -4.35 10.76 -4.59
C TYR A 50 -5.69 10.79 -3.86
N SER A 51 -5.64 10.94 -2.54
CA SER A 51 -6.77 10.97 -1.61
C SER A 51 -7.49 9.63 -1.38
N ALA A 52 -6.95 8.53 -1.88
CA ALA A 52 -7.52 7.20 -1.65
C ALA A 52 -7.44 6.78 -0.18
N VAL A 53 -6.37 7.16 0.54
CA VAL A 53 -6.19 6.89 1.97
C VAL A 53 -6.63 8.07 2.84
N ASN A 54 -7.79 8.64 2.55
CA ASN A 54 -8.33 9.82 3.22
C ASN A 54 -8.71 9.58 4.70
N GLN A 55 -8.79 8.33 5.15
CA GLN A 55 -8.98 7.95 6.55
C GLN A 55 -7.65 7.66 7.28
N GLY A 56 -6.53 7.93 6.63
CA GLY A 56 -5.19 7.60 7.10
C GLY A 56 -4.77 6.17 6.76
N HIS A 57 -3.47 5.91 6.91
CA HIS A 57 -2.90 4.59 6.67
C HIS A 57 -3.30 3.61 7.76
N CYS A 58 -3.66 2.39 7.38
CA CYS A 58 -3.94 1.28 8.30
C CYS A 58 -4.97 1.62 9.37
N HIS A 59 -6.04 2.34 8.99
CA HIS A 59 -7.12 2.66 9.93
C HIS A 59 -7.68 1.37 10.54
N PRO A 60 -7.74 1.23 11.87
CA PRO A 60 -8.08 -0.05 12.53
C PRO A 60 -9.40 -0.65 12.09
N LYS A 61 -10.43 0.17 11.89
CA LYS A 61 -11.75 -0.32 11.43
C LYS A 61 -11.71 -0.83 9.99
N ILE A 62 -10.94 -0.18 9.12
CA ILE A 62 -10.79 -0.59 7.72
C ILE A 62 -9.98 -1.87 7.63
N ILE A 63 -8.89 -1.98 8.37
CA ILE A 63 -8.07 -3.20 8.42
C ILE A 63 -8.89 -4.38 8.98
N LYS A 64 -9.67 -4.15 10.02
CA LYS A 64 -10.55 -5.20 10.57
C LYS A 64 -11.58 -5.68 9.55
N ALA A 65 -12.20 -4.78 8.81
CA ALA A 65 -13.14 -5.14 7.76
C ALA A 65 -12.47 -5.98 6.66
N LEU A 66 -11.25 -5.61 6.25
CA LEU A 66 -10.46 -6.36 5.28
C LEU A 66 -10.11 -7.77 5.80
N GLU A 67 -9.63 -7.87 7.04
CA GLU A 67 -9.29 -9.16 7.67
C GLU A 67 -10.50 -10.09 7.77
N ASP A 68 -11.63 -9.56 8.25
CA ASP A 68 -12.86 -10.36 8.43
C ASP A 68 -13.38 -10.84 7.07
N GLN A 69 -13.44 -9.96 6.08
CA GLN A 69 -13.93 -10.32 4.75
C GLN A 69 -12.94 -11.22 4.00
N GLY A 70 -11.63 -11.00 4.17
CA GLY A 70 -10.60 -11.83 3.56
C GLY A 70 -10.63 -13.29 3.97
N LYS A 71 -11.13 -13.57 5.18
CA LYS A 71 -11.33 -14.94 5.68
C LYS A 71 -12.65 -15.57 5.24
N LYS A 72 -13.55 -14.79 4.67
CA LYS A 72 -14.90 -15.21 4.30
C LYS A 72 -15.06 -15.40 2.80
N LEU A 73 -14.75 -14.35 2.02
CA LEU A 73 -14.90 -14.35 0.57
C LEU A 73 -14.14 -13.18 -0.03
N THR A 74 -13.21 -13.44 -0.94
CA THR A 74 -12.36 -12.40 -1.53
C THR A 74 -12.75 -12.01 -2.95
N LEU A 75 -13.25 -12.97 -3.74
CA LEU A 75 -13.56 -12.72 -5.14
C LEU A 75 -14.68 -13.65 -5.60
N THR A 76 -15.60 -13.11 -6.37
CA THR A 76 -16.59 -13.90 -7.11
C THR A 76 -16.58 -13.52 -8.60
N SER A 77 -17.03 -14.46 -9.44
CA SER A 77 -17.39 -14.12 -10.81
C SER A 77 -18.58 -13.18 -10.82
N ARG A 78 -18.64 -12.29 -11.78
CA ARG A 78 -19.81 -11.42 -12.00
C ARG A 78 -21.09 -12.19 -12.37
N ALA A 79 -20.99 -13.50 -12.58
CA ALA A 79 -22.15 -14.37 -12.78
C ALA A 79 -22.98 -14.56 -11.50
N PHE A 80 -22.43 -14.19 -10.34
CA PHE A 80 -23.08 -14.35 -9.04
C PHE A 80 -23.28 -12.99 -8.34
N TYR A 81 -24.31 -12.92 -7.53
CA TYR A 81 -24.44 -11.86 -6.52
C TYR A 81 -23.62 -12.23 -5.28
N ASN A 82 -23.31 -11.24 -4.45
CA ASN A 82 -22.72 -11.48 -3.13
C ASN A 82 -23.41 -10.60 -2.06
N ASP A 83 -23.15 -10.90 -0.80
CA ASP A 83 -23.86 -10.28 0.32
C ASP A 83 -23.29 -8.93 0.78
N ILE A 84 -22.28 -8.40 0.06
CA ILE A 84 -21.66 -7.12 0.43
C ILE A 84 -21.97 -6.00 -0.58
N LEU A 85 -22.45 -6.34 -1.76
CA LEU A 85 -22.80 -5.37 -2.82
C LEU A 85 -24.29 -5.27 -3.01
#